data_5bf114e8342677c3126acba8bded13e9
#
_entry.id   5bf114e8342677c3126acba8bded13e9
#
_cell.length_a   1.000
_cell.length_b   1.000
_cell.length_c   1.000
_cell.angle_alpha   90.00
_cell.angle_beta   90.00
_cell.angle_gamma   90.00
#
_symmetry.space_group_name_H-M   'P 1'
#
loop_
_entity.id
_entity.type
_entity.pdbx_description
1 polymer ?
#
loop_
_entity_poly.entity_id
_entity_poly.type
_entity_poly.pdbx_seq_one_letter_code
_entity_poly.pdbx_strand_id
1 'polypeptide(L)'
;MKKTTISYSILTHNETDSLLKLIEFLVKHKDEEDEIVILDDYSDNPKTKEILDVMCSMHNITFDQRHLLKDYAGQKNTLTRMCKNDYIVNIDADEIPHKSLMKNLKPILESNPTIDLYWVPRVNTVDGITQEHINKWGWNVN
;
A
#
# COMPACT_ATOMS: atom_id res chain seq x y z
N MET A 1 25.49 -9.69 -8.01
CA MET A 1 24.76 -9.47 -6.74
C MET A 1 23.26 -9.45 -7.02
N LYS A 2 22.50 -10.17 -6.20
CA LYS A 2 21.04 -10.16 -6.28
C LYS A 2 20.51 -8.79 -5.85
N LYS A 3 19.65 -8.18 -6.66
CA LYS A 3 18.96 -6.95 -6.28
C LYS A 3 17.85 -7.26 -5.26
N THR A 4 17.68 -6.40 -4.26
CA THR A 4 16.57 -6.46 -3.34
C THR A 4 15.28 -6.13 -4.07
N THR A 5 14.26 -6.98 -3.93
CA THR A 5 12.95 -6.81 -4.56
C THR A 5 11.84 -6.62 -3.55
N ILE A 6 10.84 -5.82 -3.90
CA ILE A 6 9.75 -5.41 -3.02
C ILE A 6 8.41 -5.78 -3.63
N SER A 7 7.53 -6.35 -2.80
CA SER A 7 6.10 -6.48 -3.10
C SER A 7 5.33 -5.38 -2.37
N TYR A 8 4.72 -4.47 -3.13
CA TYR A 8 3.80 -3.47 -2.59
C TYR A 8 2.41 -4.08 -2.50
N SER A 9 1.95 -4.35 -1.29
CA SER A 9 0.72 -5.09 -1.05
C SER A 9 -0.40 -4.19 -0.54
N ILE A 10 -1.57 -4.31 -1.16
CA ILE A 10 -2.72 -3.44 -0.93
C ILE A 10 -3.96 -4.28 -0.63
N LEU A 11 -4.64 -4.00 0.48
CA LEU A 11 -6.01 -4.43 0.72
C LEU A 11 -6.97 -3.32 0.28
N THR A 12 -8.04 -3.67 -0.41
CA THR A 12 -9.03 -2.69 -0.86
C THR A 12 -10.46 -3.21 -0.70
N HIS A 13 -11.38 -2.29 -0.46
CA HIS A 13 -12.82 -2.49 -0.51
C HIS A 13 -13.50 -1.17 -0.82
N ASN A 14 -14.04 -1.04 -2.02
CA ASN A 14 -14.80 0.13 -2.48
C ASN A 14 -14.06 1.49 -2.45
N GLU A 15 -12.74 1.51 -2.31
CA GLU A 15 -11.97 2.72 -2.54
C GLU A 15 -11.95 3.06 -4.04
N THR A 16 -11.97 4.35 -4.35
CA THR A 16 -12.02 4.86 -5.72
C THR A 16 -10.81 5.72 -6.04
N ASP A 17 -10.92 7.04 -5.90
CA ASP A 17 -9.84 7.96 -6.28
C ASP A 17 -8.55 7.74 -5.48
N SER A 18 -8.64 7.39 -4.21
CA SER A 18 -7.48 7.08 -3.38
C SER A 18 -6.72 5.85 -3.89
N LEU A 19 -7.45 4.80 -4.26
CA LEU A 19 -6.86 3.58 -4.83
C LEU A 19 -6.18 3.87 -6.17
N LEU A 20 -6.84 4.60 -7.05
CA LEU A 20 -6.27 4.98 -8.35
C LEU A 20 -4.99 5.78 -8.18
N LYS A 21 -4.99 6.79 -7.32
CA LYS A 21 -3.81 7.61 -7.01
C LYS A 21 -2.66 6.77 -6.46
N LEU A 22 -2.95 5.83 -5.56
CA LEU A 22 -1.93 4.94 -5.00
C LEU A 22 -1.32 4.06 -6.08
N ILE A 23 -2.12 3.42 -6.92
CA ILE A 23 -1.63 2.56 -8.00
C ILE A 23 -0.77 3.36 -8.98
N GLU A 24 -1.24 4.52 -9.42
CA GLU A 24 -0.48 5.41 -10.34
C GLU A 24 0.85 5.84 -9.71
N PHE A 25 0.85 6.18 -8.43
CA PHE A 25 2.06 6.54 -7.70
C PHE A 25 3.06 5.38 -7.64
N LEU A 26 2.61 4.19 -7.29
CA LEU A 26 3.48 3.00 -7.21
C LEU A 26 4.03 2.61 -8.58
N VAL A 27 3.21 2.62 -9.61
CA VAL A 27 3.65 2.34 -11.00
C VAL A 27 4.74 3.32 -11.43
N LYS A 28 4.60 4.59 -11.07
CA LYS A 28 5.57 5.63 -11.42
C LYS A 28 6.89 5.51 -10.66
N HIS A 29 6.85 5.08 -9.40
CA HIS A 29 8.01 5.18 -8.49
C HIS A 29 8.69 3.85 -8.14
N LYS A 30 8.02 2.71 -8.33
CA LYS A 30 8.64 1.40 -8.07
C LYS A 30 9.70 1.08 -9.12
N ASP A 31 10.62 0.22 -8.76
CA ASP A 31 11.56 -0.33 -9.73
C ASP A 31 10.90 -1.41 -10.60
N GLU A 32 11.54 -1.74 -11.73
CA GLU A 32 10.99 -2.69 -12.70
C GLU A 32 10.80 -4.09 -12.10
N GLU A 33 11.74 -4.52 -11.26
CA GLU A 33 11.72 -5.82 -10.58
C GLU A 33 10.72 -5.92 -9.42
N ASP A 34 10.16 -4.80 -8.97
CA ASP A 34 9.18 -4.78 -7.89
C ASP A 34 7.77 -5.08 -8.42
N GLU A 35 6.93 -5.65 -7.56
CA GLU A 35 5.55 -5.96 -7.92
C GLU A 35 4.54 -5.18 -7.09
N ILE A 36 3.34 -5.05 -7.63
CA ILE A 36 2.16 -4.58 -6.91
C ILE A 36 1.21 -5.77 -6.77
N VAL A 37 0.71 -5.98 -5.56
CA VAL A 37 -0.20 -7.08 -5.23
C VAL A 37 -1.45 -6.50 -4.57
N ILE A 38 -2.62 -6.82 -5.09
CA ILE A 38 -3.90 -6.31 -4.58
C ILE A 38 -4.81 -7.46 -4.23
N LEU A 39 -5.35 -7.44 -3.01
CA LEU A 39 -6.44 -8.30 -2.57
C LEU A 39 -7.68 -7.45 -2.32
N ASP A 40 -8.74 -7.74 -3.05
CA ASP A 40 -10.01 -7.02 -2.98
C ASP A 40 -11.04 -7.80 -2.17
N ASP A 41 -11.67 -7.13 -1.21
CA ASP A 41 -12.81 -7.67 -0.46
C ASP A 41 -14.11 -7.48 -1.26
N TYR A 42 -14.16 -8.07 -2.45
CA TYR A 42 -15.33 -8.07 -3.34
C TYR A 42 -16.02 -6.71 -3.44
N SER A 43 -15.27 -5.71 -3.88
CA SER A 43 -15.83 -4.37 -4.12
C SER A 43 -17.02 -4.43 -5.06
N ASP A 44 -18.11 -3.76 -4.70
CA ASP A 44 -19.33 -3.67 -5.50
C ASP A 44 -19.50 -2.28 -6.14
N ASN A 45 -18.70 -1.30 -5.75
CA ASN A 45 -18.68 0.01 -6.37
C ASN A 45 -18.21 -0.08 -7.84
N PRO A 46 -19.02 0.35 -8.83
CA PRO A 46 -18.66 0.24 -10.25
C PRO A 46 -17.34 0.91 -10.61
N LYS A 47 -17.03 2.06 -10.00
CA LYS A 47 -15.78 2.79 -10.26
C LYS A 47 -14.56 2.02 -9.72
N THR A 48 -14.69 1.41 -8.55
CA THR A 48 -13.62 0.56 -7.98
C THR A 48 -13.36 -0.64 -8.87
N LYS A 49 -14.39 -1.31 -9.35
CA LYS A 49 -14.28 -2.45 -10.27
C LYS A 49 -13.58 -2.06 -11.56
N GLU A 50 -13.95 -0.92 -12.14
CA GLU A 50 -13.31 -0.41 -13.35
C GLU A 50 -11.83 -0.12 -13.14
N ILE A 51 -11.47 0.54 -12.03
CA ILE A 51 -10.08 0.82 -11.67
C ILE A 51 -9.28 -0.49 -11.56
N LEU A 52 -9.80 -1.47 -10.84
CA LEU A 52 -9.14 -2.77 -10.67
C LEU A 52 -8.97 -3.50 -12.01
N ASP A 53 -10.01 -3.57 -12.82
CA ASP A 53 -9.96 -4.24 -14.12
C ASP A 53 -8.93 -3.60 -15.06
N VAL A 54 -8.96 -2.28 -15.17
CA VAL A 54 -8.08 -1.53 -16.09
C VAL A 54 -6.64 -1.54 -15.59
N MET A 55 -6.42 -1.16 -14.33
CA MET A 55 -5.07 -0.98 -13.80
C MET A 55 -4.33 -2.30 -13.59
N CYS A 56 -5.01 -3.33 -13.11
CA CYS A 56 -4.38 -4.64 -12.91
C CYS A 56 -3.96 -5.28 -14.24
N SER A 57 -4.77 -5.11 -15.28
CA SER A 57 -4.47 -5.59 -16.63
C SER A 57 -3.34 -4.80 -17.29
N MET A 58 -3.42 -3.45 -17.21
CA MET A 58 -2.48 -2.56 -17.87
C MET A 58 -1.06 -2.65 -17.28
N HIS A 59 -0.93 -2.83 -15.97
CA HIS A 59 0.34 -2.79 -15.24
C HIS A 59 0.82 -4.15 -14.72
N ASN A 60 0.19 -5.23 -15.15
CA ASN A 60 0.54 -6.59 -14.73
C ASN A 60 0.55 -6.74 -13.19
N ILE A 61 -0.47 -6.21 -12.53
CA ILE A 61 -0.64 -6.30 -11.08
C ILE A 61 -1.21 -7.68 -10.71
N THR A 62 -0.64 -8.31 -9.69
CA THR A 62 -1.19 -9.56 -9.13
C THR A 62 -2.45 -9.23 -8.35
N PHE A 63 -3.56 -9.84 -8.73
CA PHE A 63 -4.89 -9.52 -8.18
C PHE A 63 -5.65 -10.79 -7.80
N ASP A 64 -6.31 -10.75 -6.65
CA ASP A 64 -7.27 -11.77 -6.21
C ASP A 64 -8.35 -11.12 -5.35
N GLN A 65 -9.40 -11.89 -5.05
CA GLN A 65 -10.52 -11.48 -4.22
C GLN A 65 -10.73 -12.47 -3.08
N ARG A 66 -11.05 -11.95 -1.90
CA ARG A 66 -11.41 -12.73 -0.73
C ARG A 66 -12.33 -11.93 0.17
N HIS A 67 -13.46 -12.51 0.57
CA HIS A 67 -14.34 -11.87 1.55
C HIS A 67 -13.64 -11.72 2.90
N LEU A 68 -13.65 -10.51 3.43
CA LEU A 68 -13.07 -10.20 4.74
C LEU A 68 -13.80 -10.93 5.87
N LEU A 69 -15.13 -10.85 5.91
CA LEU A 69 -16.00 -11.50 6.92
C LEU A 69 -15.48 -11.33 8.36
N LYS A 70 -14.96 -10.15 8.69
CA LYS A 70 -14.31 -9.82 9.99
C LYS A 70 -13.03 -10.62 10.29
N ASP A 71 -12.52 -11.39 9.35
CA ASP A 71 -11.27 -12.15 9.48
C ASP A 71 -10.09 -11.34 8.90
N TYR A 72 -9.69 -10.31 9.62
CA TYR A 72 -8.57 -9.44 9.21
C TYR A 72 -7.24 -10.19 9.11
N ALA A 73 -6.98 -11.09 10.04
CA ALA A 73 -5.76 -11.91 10.02
C ALA A 73 -5.71 -12.81 8.78
N GLY A 74 -6.81 -13.48 8.45
CA GLY A 74 -6.91 -14.31 7.25
C GLY A 74 -6.74 -13.49 5.97
N GLN A 75 -7.30 -12.29 5.93
CA GLN A 75 -7.15 -11.36 4.80
C GLN A 75 -5.69 -10.95 4.61
N LYS A 76 -5.03 -10.50 5.66
CA LYS A 76 -3.61 -10.13 5.63
C LYS A 76 -2.71 -11.31 5.28
N ASN A 77 -2.97 -12.48 5.83
CA ASN A 77 -2.19 -13.68 5.51
C ASN A 77 -2.35 -14.11 4.05
N THR A 78 -3.55 -14.00 3.50
CA THR A 78 -3.79 -14.28 2.08
C THR A 78 -3.00 -13.32 1.20
N LEU A 79 -3.06 -12.03 1.50
CA LEU A 79 -2.29 -11.01 0.78
C LEU A 79 -0.79 -11.30 0.85
N THR A 80 -0.27 -11.62 2.02
CA THR A 80 1.15 -11.96 2.22
C THR A 80 1.56 -13.15 1.36
N ARG A 81 0.75 -14.21 1.29
CA ARG A 81 1.03 -15.39 0.46
C ARG A 81 1.04 -15.10 -1.04
N MET A 82 0.36 -14.06 -1.49
CA MET A 82 0.37 -13.64 -2.89
C MET A 82 1.67 -12.93 -3.29
N CYS A 83 2.40 -12.39 -2.32
CA CYS A 83 3.65 -11.66 -2.55
C CYS A 83 4.81 -12.62 -2.82
N LYS A 84 5.66 -12.30 -3.81
CA LYS A 84 6.75 -13.17 -4.28
C LYS A 84 8.14 -12.61 -4.03
N ASN A 85 8.23 -11.33 -3.70
CA ASN A 85 9.52 -10.64 -3.57
C ASN A 85 10.11 -10.76 -2.16
N ASP A 86 11.35 -10.25 -1.99
CA ASP A 86 12.13 -10.40 -0.75
C ASP A 86 11.49 -9.69 0.45
N TYR A 87 10.91 -8.54 0.21
CA TYR A 87 10.26 -7.71 1.24
C TYR A 87 8.85 -7.33 0.82
N ILE A 88 7.99 -7.14 1.81
CA ILE A 88 6.61 -6.71 1.61
C ILE A 88 6.42 -5.35 2.26
N VAL A 89 5.89 -4.40 1.49
CA VAL A 89 5.43 -3.10 1.99
C VAL A 89 3.91 -3.12 2.00
N ASN A 90 3.31 -3.16 3.18
CA ASN A 90 1.86 -3.11 3.34
C ASN A 90 1.37 -1.67 3.28
N ILE A 91 0.44 -1.38 2.40
CA ILE A 91 -0.14 -0.06 2.20
C ILE A 91 -1.66 -0.19 2.18
N ASP A 92 -2.35 0.61 2.97
CA ASP A 92 -3.81 0.69 2.88
C ASP A 92 -4.21 1.50 1.63
N ALA A 93 -5.35 1.17 1.04
CA ALA A 93 -5.78 1.76 -0.23
C ALA A 93 -6.07 3.28 -0.18
N ASP A 94 -6.13 3.85 1.00
CA ASP A 94 -6.30 5.28 1.27
C ASP A 94 -5.00 5.97 1.71
N GLU A 95 -3.87 5.29 1.61
CA GLU A 95 -2.54 5.80 1.96
C GLU A 95 -1.69 6.00 0.70
N ILE A 96 -0.75 6.95 0.76
CA ILE A 96 0.25 7.15 -0.30
C ILE A 96 1.63 7.25 0.36
N PRO A 97 2.60 6.42 -0.05
CA PRO A 97 3.98 6.54 0.42
C PRO A 97 4.59 7.88 0.01
N HIS A 98 5.46 8.42 0.84
CA HIS A 98 6.23 9.59 0.46
C HIS A 98 7.33 9.21 -0.56
N LYS A 99 7.63 10.12 -1.47
CA LYS A 99 8.70 9.90 -2.48
C LYS A 99 10.05 9.55 -1.86
N SER A 100 10.38 10.17 -0.72
CA SER A 100 11.63 9.87 0.00
C SER A 100 11.65 8.44 0.52
N LEU A 101 10.52 7.90 0.97
CA LEU A 101 10.42 6.50 1.37
C LEU A 101 10.74 5.58 0.19
N MET A 102 10.11 5.80 -0.95
CA MET A 102 10.35 5.01 -2.16
C MET A 102 11.83 5.02 -2.58
N LYS A 103 12.46 6.19 -2.50
CA LYS A 103 13.87 6.36 -2.88
C LYS A 103 14.85 5.69 -1.91
N ASN A 104 14.56 5.73 -0.61
CA ASN A 104 15.50 5.33 0.44
C ASN A 104 15.25 3.91 0.98
N LEU A 105 14.15 3.28 0.63
CA LEU A 105 13.73 2.01 1.21
C LEU A 105 14.76 0.89 0.95
N LYS A 106 15.12 0.63 -0.29
CA LYS A 106 16.08 -0.42 -0.63
C LYS A 106 17.47 -0.19 0.00
N PRO A 107 18.05 1.03 -0.06
CA PRO A 107 19.30 1.29 0.67
C PRO A 107 19.22 1.00 2.17
N ILE A 108 18.10 1.33 2.82
CA ILE A 108 17.88 1.03 4.24
C ILE A 108 17.82 -0.48 4.49
N LEU A 109 17.07 -1.21 3.68
CA LEU A 109 16.93 -2.67 3.80
C LEU A 109 18.28 -3.37 3.59
N GLU A 110 19.03 -2.96 2.58
CA GLU A 110 20.33 -3.54 2.24
C GLU A 110 21.41 -3.23 3.29
N SER A 111 21.32 -2.07 3.94
CA SER A 111 22.25 -1.68 5.02
C SER A 111 21.98 -2.38 6.34
N ASN A 112 20.81 -3.00 6.50
CA ASN A 112 20.37 -3.62 7.75
C ASN A 112 19.82 -5.04 7.51
N PRO A 113 20.64 -5.97 6.98
CA PRO A 113 20.15 -7.28 6.52
C PRO A 113 19.65 -8.20 7.63
N THR A 114 19.91 -7.86 8.90
CA THR A 114 19.46 -8.64 10.06
C THR A 114 18.13 -8.15 10.64
N ILE A 115 17.55 -7.09 10.10
CA ILE A 115 16.28 -6.55 10.56
C ILE A 115 15.17 -7.08 9.66
N ASP A 116 14.22 -7.78 10.27
CA ASP A 116 13.12 -8.43 9.55
C ASP A 116 11.86 -7.56 9.47
N LEU A 117 11.69 -6.59 10.36
CA LEU A 117 10.49 -5.77 10.45
C LEU A 117 10.83 -4.30 10.69
N TYR A 118 10.18 -3.43 9.91
CA TYR A 118 10.31 -1.98 10.03
C TYR A 118 8.95 -1.34 10.26
N TRP A 119 8.93 -0.36 11.14
CA TRP A 119 7.79 0.51 11.31
C TRP A 119 8.00 1.80 10.53
N VAL A 120 7.05 2.14 9.67
CA VAL A 120 7.07 3.39 8.90
C VAL A 120 6.06 4.35 9.54
N PRO A 121 6.49 5.56 9.95
CA PRO A 121 5.58 6.53 10.53
C PRO A 121 4.54 7.00 9.52
N ARG A 122 3.31 7.18 10.00
CA ARG A 122 2.19 7.71 9.22
C ARG A 122 2.02 9.19 9.53
N VAL A 123 1.92 10.01 8.49
CA VAL A 123 1.53 11.42 8.61
C VAL A 123 0.04 11.51 8.28
N ASN A 124 -0.76 11.95 9.24
CA ASN A 124 -2.19 12.14 9.04
C ASN A 124 -2.46 13.59 8.64
N THR A 125 -3.23 13.77 7.57
CA THR A 125 -3.69 15.08 7.12
C THR A 125 -5.21 15.13 7.14
N VAL A 126 -5.75 16.25 7.59
CA VAL A 126 -7.21 16.47 7.63
C VAL A 126 -7.48 17.85 7.04
N ASP A 127 -8.26 17.91 5.97
CA ASP A 127 -8.61 19.16 5.32
C ASP A 127 -9.43 20.05 6.25
N GLY A 128 -9.09 21.33 6.29
CA GLY A 128 -9.78 22.32 7.12
C GLY A 128 -9.43 22.29 8.60
N ILE A 129 -8.53 21.41 9.05
CA ILE A 129 -8.05 21.42 10.43
C ILE A 129 -6.95 22.48 10.62
N THR A 130 -7.02 23.21 11.73
CA THR A 130 -6.04 24.22 12.10
C THR A 130 -5.23 23.78 13.31
N GLN A 131 -4.09 24.46 13.57
CA GLN A 131 -3.30 24.21 14.77
C GLN A 131 -4.11 24.46 16.06
N GLU A 132 -5.06 25.38 16.02
CA GLU A 132 -5.97 25.63 17.14
C GLU A 132 -6.86 24.41 17.44
N HIS A 133 -7.40 23.75 16.41
CA HIS A 133 -8.16 22.52 16.58
C HIS A 133 -7.30 21.41 17.19
N ILE A 134 -6.07 21.23 16.71
CA ILE A 134 -5.12 20.23 17.21
C ILE A 134 -4.83 20.45 18.69
N ASN A 135 -4.55 21.70 19.08
CA ASN A 135 -4.27 22.07 20.46
C ASN A 135 -5.47 21.82 21.38
N LYS A 136 -6.66 22.21 20.90
CA LYS A 136 -7.91 22.05 21.66
C LYS A 136 -8.28 20.59 21.90
N TRP A 137 -8.03 19.72 20.94
CA TRP A 137 -8.41 18.30 21.01
C TRP A 137 -7.28 17.42 21.53
N GLY A 138 -6.10 17.96 21.75
CA GLY A 138 -4.94 17.21 22.21
C GLY A 138 -4.43 16.17 21.20
N TRP A 139 -4.69 16.40 19.93
CA TRP A 139 -4.20 15.50 18.87
C TRP A 139 -2.70 15.66 18.65
N ASN A 140 -2.06 14.53 18.54
CA ASN A 140 -0.65 14.46 18.13
C ASN A 140 -0.62 14.11 16.64
N VAL A 141 -0.36 15.12 15.81
CA VAL A 141 -0.21 14.95 14.35
C VAL A 141 1.28 15.01 14.04
N ASN A 142 1.94 13.88 14.13
CA ASN A 142 3.32 13.74 13.69
C ASN A 142 3.38 12.89 12.43
#